data_367c1ccf3cd8b3b5500947d0cb7c1b91
#
_entry.id   367c1ccf3cd8b3b5500947d0cb7c1b91
#
_cell.length_a   1.000
_cell.length_b   1.000
_cell.length_c   1.000
_cell.angle_alpha   90.00
_cell.angle_beta   90.00
_cell.angle_gamma   90.00
#
_symmetry.space_group_name_H-M   'P 1'
#
loop_
_entity.id
_entity.type
_entity.pdbx_description
1 polymer ?
#
loop_
_entity_poly.entity_id
_entity_poly.type
_entity_poly.pdbx_seq_one_letter_code
_entity_poly.pdbx_strand_id
1 'polypeptide(L)'
;HSNWIETESGLIYLVDWDSVRLTDRMLDVAHILSHYIPDSNWRDWLGYYGYKYNQKVFDKLYWFGQYSFLWQIAKYYENNDLENVNREIYALRNFRLKYGKEI
;
A
#
# COMPACT_ATOMS: atom_id res chain seq x y z
N HIS A 1 1.34 16.23 13.35
CA HIS A 1 1.21 16.50 12.89
C HIS A 1 1.01 16.49 11.91
N SER A 2 0.80 16.82 11.52
CA SER A 2 0.52 16.47 10.64
C SER A 2 0.46 17.27 9.63
N ASN A 3 0.87 17.08 8.80
CA ASN A 3 0.83 17.79 7.84
C ASN A 3 -0.04 17.34 6.96
N TRP A 4 -1.01 17.57 6.65
CA TRP A 4 -1.91 17.22 5.94
C TRP A 4 -1.95 17.61 4.70
N ILE A 5 -2.21 16.95 3.90
CA ILE A 5 -2.37 17.16 2.68
C ILE A 5 -3.63 16.95 2.48
N GLU A 6 -4.32 17.65 2.42
CA GLU A 6 -5.54 17.57 2.34
C GLU A 6 -6.13 17.22 1.17
N THR A 7 -5.97 16.48 0.50
CA THR A 7 -6.58 16.20 -0.64
C THR A 7 -7.49 15.32 -0.30
N GLU A 8 -8.15 15.01 -0.87
CA GLU A 8 -9.07 14.27 -0.63
C GLU A 8 -8.56 13.08 -0.56
N SER A 9 -8.76 12.33 -0.45
CA SER A 9 -8.37 11.13 -0.54
C SER A 9 -7.47 10.59 0.37
N GLY A 10 -7.13 9.55 0.21
CA GLY A 10 -6.32 8.83 1.12
C GLY A 10 -5.00 9.41 1.41
N LEU A 11 -4.62 10.40 0.66
CA LEU A 11 -3.34 10.98 0.90
C LEU A 11 -3.24 11.58 2.28
N ILE A 12 -4.38 11.91 2.86
CA ILE A 12 -4.33 12.46 4.16
C ILE A 12 -3.72 11.51 5.10
N TYR A 13 -3.84 10.22 4.88
CA TYR A 13 -3.31 9.29 5.81
C TYR A 13 -1.82 9.10 5.71
N LEU A 14 -1.21 9.63 4.69
CA LEU A 14 0.23 9.48 4.58
C LEU A 14 0.95 10.23 5.67
N VAL A 15 0.30 11.28 6.20
CA VAL A 15 0.99 12.05 7.19
C VAL A 15 1.19 11.28 8.44
N ASP A 16 0.42 10.20 8.64
CA ASP A 16 0.62 9.41 9.81
C ASP A 16 1.36 8.14 9.49
N TRP A 17 2.00 8.10 8.35
CA TRP A 17 2.70 6.91 7.93
C TRP A 17 3.64 6.34 8.97
N ASP A 18 4.43 7.19 9.58
CA ASP A 18 5.40 6.70 10.52
C ASP A 18 4.76 6.03 11.72
N SER A 19 3.66 6.57 12.18
CA SER A 19 2.96 5.97 13.30
C SER A 19 2.43 4.59 12.93
N VAL A 20 1.88 4.48 11.74
CA VAL A 20 1.34 3.22 11.30
C VAL A 20 2.45 2.20 11.15
N ARG A 21 3.57 2.61 10.59
CA ARG A 21 4.64 1.68 10.38
C ARG A 21 5.18 1.12 11.67
N LEU A 22 5.18 1.94 12.69
CA LEU A 22 5.75 1.49 13.94
C LEU A 22 4.86 0.49 14.65
N THR A 23 3.60 0.48 14.34
CA THR A 23 2.70 -0.36 15.09
C THR A 23 2.09 -1.52 14.33
N ASP A 24 2.19 -1.53 13.01
CA ASP A 24 1.54 -2.60 12.28
C ASP A 24 2.46 -3.24 11.27
N ARG A 25 2.92 -4.44 11.61
CA ARG A 25 3.80 -5.16 10.75
C ARG A 25 3.19 -5.47 9.40
N MET A 26 1.87 -5.53 9.32
CA MET A 26 1.21 -5.81 8.05
C MET A 26 1.53 -4.75 6.99
N LEU A 27 1.88 -3.55 7.39
CA LEU A 27 2.21 -2.53 6.43
C LEU A 27 3.44 -2.93 5.62
N ASP A 28 4.45 -3.47 6.28
CA ASP A 28 5.66 -3.90 5.57
C ASP A 28 5.37 -5.12 4.71
N VAL A 29 4.58 -6.03 5.23
CA VAL A 29 4.23 -7.23 4.48
C VAL A 29 3.44 -6.83 3.24
N ALA A 30 2.49 -5.91 3.40
CA ALA A 30 1.67 -5.47 2.28
C ALA A 30 2.52 -4.80 1.21
N HIS A 31 3.52 -4.04 1.62
CA HIS A 31 4.40 -3.40 0.66
C HIS A 31 5.10 -4.45 -0.20
N ILE A 32 5.65 -5.47 0.43
CA ILE A 32 6.37 -6.50 -0.30
C ILE A 32 5.45 -7.26 -1.21
N LEU A 33 4.29 -7.66 -0.70
CA LEU A 33 3.40 -8.47 -1.51
C LEU A 33 2.81 -7.67 -2.67
N SER A 34 2.40 -6.44 -2.41
CA SER A 34 1.74 -5.69 -3.47
C SER A 34 2.68 -5.25 -4.57
N HIS A 35 3.95 -5.04 -4.25
CA HIS A 35 4.90 -4.55 -5.24
C HIS A 35 5.74 -5.64 -5.89
N TYR A 36 5.99 -6.71 -5.19
CA TYR A 36 6.96 -7.66 -5.70
C TYR A 36 6.49 -9.09 -5.86
N ILE A 37 5.39 -9.48 -5.26
CA ILE A 37 4.99 -10.87 -5.25
C ILE A 37 3.69 -11.06 -6.02
N PRO A 38 3.64 -12.00 -6.96
CA PRO A 38 2.40 -12.27 -7.68
C PRO A 38 1.34 -12.74 -6.71
N ASP A 39 0.09 -12.38 -6.95
CA ASP A 39 -0.97 -12.69 -6.01
C ASP A 39 -1.18 -14.19 -5.83
N SER A 40 -0.79 -14.99 -6.78
CA SER A 40 -0.93 -16.42 -6.62
C SER A 40 -0.06 -16.95 -5.49
N ASN A 41 0.93 -16.18 -5.06
CA ASN A 41 1.81 -16.60 -3.98
C ASN A 41 1.52 -15.90 -2.66
N TRP A 42 0.54 -15.01 -2.64
CA TRP A 42 0.28 -14.25 -1.42
C TRP A 42 -0.11 -15.14 -0.24
N ARG A 43 -0.89 -16.18 -0.50
CA ARG A 43 -1.32 -17.04 0.59
C ARG A 43 -0.11 -17.66 1.28
N ASP A 44 0.85 -18.16 0.50
CA ASP A 44 2.02 -18.80 1.07
C ASP A 44 2.88 -17.81 1.82
N TRP A 45 3.06 -16.62 1.27
CA TRP A 45 3.86 -15.61 1.90
C TRP A 45 3.21 -15.13 3.20
N LEU A 46 1.90 -14.93 3.19
CA LEU A 46 1.21 -14.52 4.40
C LEU A 46 1.36 -15.58 5.49
N GLY A 47 1.25 -16.83 5.11
CA GLY A 47 1.45 -17.92 6.07
C GLY A 47 2.85 -17.93 6.65
N TYR A 48 3.83 -17.63 5.81
CA TYR A 48 5.19 -17.58 6.25
C TYR A 48 5.36 -16.47 7.28
N TYR A 49 4.64 -15.37 7.16
CA TYR A 49 4.72 -14.30 8.11
C TYR A 49 3.82 -14.50 9.31
N GLY A 50 3.07 -15.58 9.35
CA GLY A 50 2.24 -15.88 10.50
C GLY A 50 0.79 -15.44 10.39
N TYR A 51 0.34 -15.07 9.20
CA TYR A 51 -1.04 -14.66 9.02
C TYR A 51 -1.86 -15.74 8.36
N LYS A 52 -3.12 -15.82 8.72
CA LYS A 52 -3.99 -16.74 8.04
C LYS A 52 -4.57 -16.01 6.87
N TYR A 53 -4.78 -16.69 5.77
CA TYR A 53 -5.30 -16.05 4.59
C TYR A 53 -6.82 -16.08 4.68
N ASN A 54 -7.43 -14.99 5.07
CA ASN A 54 -8.86 -14.88 5.16
C ASN A 54 -9.26 -13.47 4.72
N GLN A 55 -10.55 -13.21 4.69
CA GLN A 55 -11.02 -11.93 4.17
C GLN A 55 -10.50 -10.74 4.97
N LYS A 56 -10.43 -10.89 6.29
CA LYS A 56 -9.98 -9.81 7.12
C LYS A 56 -8.52 -9.47 6.83
N VAL A 57 -7.69 -10.47 6.69
CA VAL A 57 -6.28 -10.26 6.39
C VAL A 57 -6.14 -9.70 4.99
N PHE A 58 -6.95 -10.19 4.05
CA PHE A 58 -6.87 -9.68 2.69
C PHE A 58 -7.28 -8.21 2.64
N ASP A 59 -8.31 -7.82 3.38
CA ASP A 59 -8.74 -6.44 3.41
C ASP A 59 -7.65 -5.54 3.96
N LYS A 60 -6.95 -6.01 4.98
CA LYS A 60 -5.87 -5.26 5.56
C LYS A 60 -4.74 -5.15 4.56
N LEU A 61 -4.44 -6.23 3.87
CA LEU A 61 -3.41 -6.23 2.84
C LEU A 61 -3.75 -5.23 1.74
N TYR A 62 -5.01 -5.19 1.34
CA TYR A 62 -5.42 -4.27 0.30
C TYR A 62 -5.25 -2.82 0.76
N TRP A 63 -5.68 -2.51 1.98
CA TRP A 63 -5.55 -1.18 2.48
C TRP A 63 -4.11 -0.74 2.63
N PHE A 64 -3.29 -1.56 3.24
CA PHE A 64 -1.90 -1.20 3.45
C PHE A 64 -1.09 -1.24 2.15
N GLY A 65 -1.52 -2.05 1.21
CA GLY A 65 -0.91 -2.03 -0.12
C GLY A 65 -1.12 -0.68 -0.79
N GLN A 66 -2.32 -0.12 -0.67
CA GLN A 66 -2.57 1.18 -1.23
C GLN A 66 -1.75 2.25 -0.54
N TYR A 67 -1.59 2.17 0.79
CA TYR A 67 -0.76 3.10 1.49
C TYR A 67 0.65 3.03 0.95
N SER A 68 1.14 1.84 0.69
CA SER A 68 2.49 1.64 0.21
C SER A 68 2.70 2.31 -1.14
N PHE A 69 1.74 2.18 -2.05
CA PHE A 69 1.84 2.84 -3.34
C PHE A 69 1.83 4.36 -3.18
N LEU A 70 0.97 4.87 -2.32
CA LEU A 70 0.87 6.30 -2.13
C LEU A 70 2.16 6.86 -1.52
N TRP A 71 2.74 6.12 -0.60
CA TRP A 71 3.95 6.56 0.04
C TRP A 71 5.11 6.63 -0.97
N GLN A 72 5.19 5.64 -1.83
CA GLN A 72 6.22 5.64 -2.86
C GLN A 72 6.02 6.79 -3.84
N ILE A 73 4.78 7.06 -4.21
CA ILE A 73 4.49 8.17 -5.09
C ILE A 73 4.96 9.48 -4.46
N ALA A 74 4.67 9.67 -3.19
CA ALA A 74 5.06 10.88 -2.51
C ALA A 74 6.58 11.02 -2.47
N LYS A 75 7.27 9.91 -2.20
CA LYS A 75 8.70 9.96 -2.16
C LYS A 75 9.31 10.28 -3.50
N TYR A 76 8.84 9.66 -4.54
CA TYR A 76 9.37 9.95 -5.86
C TYR A 76 9.06 11.39 -6.27
N TYR A 77 7.89 11.87 -5.89
CA TYR A 77 7.51 13.22 -6.24
C TYR A 77 8.43 14.22 -5.54
N GLU A 78 8.74 13.98 -4.28
CA GLU A 78 9.63 14.84 -3.55
C GLU A 78 11.00 14.92 -4.20
N ASN A 79 11.42 13.88 -4.86
CA ASN A 79 12.72 13.84 -5.49
C ASN A 79 12.66 14.21 -6.96
N ASN A 80 11.53 14.71 -7.40
CA ASN A 80 11.34 15.11 -8.79
C ASN A 80 11.51 13.97 -9.76
N ASP A 81 11.26 12.75 -9.30
CA ASP A 81 11.43 11.58 -10.14
C ASP A 81 10.09 11.27 -10.77
N LEU A 82 9.68 12.08 -11.74
CA LEU A 82 8.34 11.96 -12.28
C LEU A 82 8.09 10.69 -13.08
N GLU A 83 9.14 10.12 -13.62
CA GLU A 83 8.97 8.87 -14.33
C GLU A 83 8.50 7.79 -13.38
N ASN A 84 9.09 7.70 -12.20
CA ASN A 84 8.69 6.70 -11.24
C ASN A 84 7.35 7.07 -10.58
N VAL A 85 7.05 8.36 -10.46
CA VAL A 85 5.74 8.77 -9.97
C VAL A 85 4.67 8.22 -10.89
N ASN A 86 4.84 8.39 -12.19
CA ASN A 86 3.83 7.94 -13.14
C ASN A 86 3.71 6.43 -13.14
N ARG A 87 4.82 5.73 -13.02
CA ARG A 87 4.80 4.29 -12.97
C ARG A 87 4.05 3.77 -11.75
N GLU A 88 4.27 4.41 -10.60
CA GLU A 88 3.60 3.97 -9.39
C GLU A 88 2.11 4.33 -9.42
N ILE A 89 1.74 5.43 -10.02
CA ILE A 89 0.34 5.78 -10.17
C ILE A 89 -0.37 4.74 -11.01
N TYR A 90 0.27 4.32 -12.09
CA TYR A 90 -0.31 3.33 -12.96
C TYR A 90 -0.46 2.01 -12.21
N ALA A 91 0.55 1.64 -11.44
CA ALA A 91 0.52 0.41 -10.66
C ALA A 91 -0.57 0.46 -9.59
N LEU A 92 -0.73 1.59 -8.93
CA LEU A 92 -1.76 1.74 -7.92
C LEU A 92 -3.15 1.62 -8.56
N ARG A 93 -3.32 2.23 -9.73
CA ARG A 93 -4.60 2.15 -10.39
C ARG A 93 -4.94 0.71 -10.72
N ASN A 94 -3.97 -0.05 -11.22
CA ASN A 94 -4.21 -1.43 -11.55
C ASN A 94 -4.48 -2.26 -10.29
N PHE A 95 -3.78 -1.96 -9.21
CA PHE A 95 -3.99 -2.66 -7.95
C PHE A 95 -5.42 -2.44 -7.47
N ARG A 96 -5.89 -1.21 -7.54
CA ARG A 96 -7.25 -0.91 -7.11
C ARG A 96 -8.30 -1.54 -8.01
N LEU A 97 -8.05 -1.58 -9.31
CA LEU A 97 -8.98 -2.19 -10.21
C LEU A 97 -9.06 -3.70 -9.98
N LYS A 98 -7.94 -4.29 -9.64
CA LYS A 98 -7.92 -5.73 -9.47
C LYS A 98 -8.47 -6.20 -8.15
N TYR A 99 -8.18 -5.47 -7.08
CA TYR A 99 -8.56 -5.95 -5.77
C TYR A 99 -9.62 -5.13 -5.06
N GLY A 100 -9.88 -3.94 -5.52
CA GLY A 100 -10.87 -3.11 -4.86
C GLY A 100 -12.22 -3.47 -5.34
N LYS A 101 -13.03 -4.07 -4.59
CA LYS A 101 -14.19 -4.43 -5.06
C LYS A 101 -15.02 -3.43 -5.08
N GLU A 102 -15.50 -2.98 -5.25
CA GLU A 102 -16.28 -2.11 -5.30
C GLU A 102 -16.62 -1.45 -4.58
N ILE A 103 -16.60 -0.98 -4.34
CA ILE A 103 -16.82 -0.28 -3.50
C ILE A 103 -17.44 0.52 -3.87
#